data_52ca7f9db3c93ffe4ecd7bd689e710b3
#
_entry.id   52ca7f9db3c93ffe4ecd7bd689e710b3
#
_cell.length_a   1.000
_cell.length_b   1.000
_cell.length_c   1.000
_cell.angle_alpha   90.00
_cell.angle_beta   90.00
_cell.angle_gamma   90.00
#
_symmetry.space_group_name_H-M   'P 1'
#
loop_
_entity.id
_entity.type
_entity.pdbx_description
1 polymer ?
#
loop_
_entity_poly.entity_id
_entity_poly.type
_entity_poly.pdbx_seq_one_letter_code
_entity_poly.pdbx_strand_id
1 'polypeptide(L)'
;MKAFENFDENEQQNTIDIPESINPDKLATGKTYVKITAKDIERIDEIWDILDPIYWTIDIYNSYEEYLKSAKSFTLEQRYLNAISWYFMEVNNGGHFQFLDNSTGIVWEDTLNGLHLFGMEELADNFKTVVDLFGGGIPFVREERWDAMDLMGEDFEELLDKADNVVYDLYDYDYTFEMKYIKSHPEKFVFEGYYNKIV
;
A
#
# COMPACT_ATOMS: atom_id res chain seq x y z
N MET A 1 26.12 -35.60 26.98
CA MET A 1 25.64 -34.71 28.02
C MET A 1 26.18 -33.32 27.70
N LYS A 2 25.41 -32.50 27.01
CA LYS A 2 25.71 -31.06 26.78
C LYS A 2 24.46 -30.31 27.16
N ALA A 3 24.63 -29.31 28.01
CA ALA A 3 23.62 -28.50 28.62
C ALA A 3 22.92 -27.61 27.58
N PHE A 4 21.59 -27.53 27.66
CA PHE A 4 20.82 -26.52 27.04
C PHE A 4 20.93 -25.24 27.88
N GLU A 5 21.46 -24.18 27.27
CA GLU A 5 21.49 -22.86 27.87
C GLU A 5 20.09 -22.23 27.76
N ASN A 6 19.66 -21.64 28.88
CA ASN A 6 18.42 -20.95 29.04
C ASN A 6 18.38 -19.71 28.13
N PHE A 7 17.34 -19.60 27.31
CA PHE A 7 16.94 -18.32 26.69
C PHE A 7 16.26 -17.47 27.75
N ASP A 8 16.77 -16.27 27.92
CA ASP A 8 16.31 -15.26 28.87
C ASP A 8 14.97 -14.67 28.35
N GLU A 9 13.88 -14.93 29.05
CA GLU A 9 12.56 -14.34 28.82
C GLU A 9 12.54 -12.91 29.39
N ASN A 10 13.01 -11.94 28.60
CA ASN A 10 12.80 -10.53 28.86
C ASN A 10 12.38 -9.81 27.57
N GLU A 11 11.30 -10.26 26.94
CA GLU A 11 10.55 -9.40 26.04
C GLU A 11 9.75 -8.40 26.89
N GLN A 12 10.18 -7.15 26.86
CA GLN A 12 9.38 -6.03 27.33
C GLN A 12 8.06 -6.01 26.55
N GLN A 13 6.99 -6.50 27.17
CA GLN A 13 5.62 -6.27 26.70
C GLN A 13 5.39 -4.76 26.64
N ASN A 14 5.40 -4.21 25.44
CA ASN A 14 4.80 -2.91 25.19
C ASN A 14 3.30 -3.03 25.47
N THR A 15 2.90 -2.76 26.69
CA THR A 15 1.50 -2.63 27.08
C THR A 15 0.97 -1.33 26.47
N ILE A 16 0.28 -1.46 25.34
CA ILE A 16 -0.54 -0.38 24.79
C ILE A 16 -1.68 -0.17 25.79
N ASP A 17 -1.83 1.05 26.31
CA ASP A 17 -2.95 1.42 27.17
C ASP A 17 -4.27 1.25 26.39
N ILE A 18 -4.95 0.13 26.64
CA ILE A 18 -6.24 -0.18 26.01
C ILE A 18 -7.33 0.56 26.80
N PRO A 19 -8.13 1.44 26.19
CA PRO A 19 -9.24 2.10 26.88
C PRO A 19 -10.20 1.08 27.50
N GLU A 20 -10.67 1.32 28.75
CA GLU A 20 -11.59 0.43 29.50
C GLU A 20 -12.89 0.06 28.76
N SER A 21 -13.22 0.76 27.69
CA SER A 21 -14.41 0.52 26.86
C SER A 21 -14.25 -0.60 25.81
N ILE A 22 -13.07 -1.21 25.69
CA ILE A 22 -12.80 -2.21 24.65
C ILE A 22 -13.12 -3.61 25.19
N ASN A 23 -14.04 -4.31 24.50
CA ASN A 23 -14.43 -5.66 24.84
C ASN A 23 -13.23 -6.64 24.73
N PRO A 24 -12.77 -7.25 25.84
CA PRO A 24 -11.63 -8.19 25.84
C PRO A 24 -11.81 -9.41 24.92
N ASP A 25 -13.05 -9.83 24.66
CA ASP A 25 -13.33 -10.97 23.78
C ASP A 25 -12.99 -10.70 22.31
N LYS A 26 -12.91 -9.43 21.92
CA LYS A 26 -12.44 -9.04 20.56
C LYS A 26 -10.92 -9.06 20.43
N LEU A 27 -10.18 -8.91 21.52
CA LEU A 27 -8.72 -9.04 21.54
C LEU A 27 -8.26 -10.50 21.38
N ALA A 28 -9.09 -11.46 21.79
CA ALA A 28 -8.81 -12.90 21.64
C ALA A 28 -8.82 -13.40 20.18
N THR A 29 -9.17 -12.55 19.19
CA THR A 29 -9.34 -12.95 17.77
C THR A 29 -8.07 -12.71 16.92
N GLY A 30 -6.94 -12.35 17.49
CA GLY A 30 -5.71 -11.99 16.74
C GLY A 30 -5.77 -10.63 16.03
N LYS A 31 -6.77 -9.80 16.35
CA LYS A 31 -6.91 -8.46 15.78
C LYS A 31 -6.19 -7.42 16.63
N THR A 32 -5.44 -6.56 15.98
CA THR A 32 -4.81 -5.39 16.60
C THR A 32 -5.78 -4.22 16.58
N TYR A 33 -6.00 -3.58 17.74
CA TYR A 33 -6.71 -2.31 17.82
C TYR A 33 -5.74 -1.16 17.71
N VAL A 34 -6.08 -0.16 16.91
CA VAL A 34 -5.31 1.08 16.85
C VAL A 34 -6.24 2.29 16.76
N LYS A 35 -5.81 3.38 17.37
CA LYS A 35 -6.42 4.70 17.24
C LYS A 35 -5.34 5.70 16.87
N ILE A 36 -5.48 6.28 15.68
CA ILE A 36 -4.59 7.30 15.13
C ILE A 36 -5.41 8.59 14.99
N THR A 37 -5.06 9.61 15.76
CA THR A 37 -5.70 10.93 15.70
C THR A 37 -4.87 11.88 14.83
N ALA A 38 -5.46 12.99 14.38
CA ALA A 38 -4.71 14.03 13.65
C ALA A 38 -3.50 14.55 14.46
N LYS A 39 -3.61 14.60 15.79
CA LYS A 39 -2.50 15.00 16.67
C LYS A 39 -1.39 13.96 16.73
N ASP A 40 -1.71 12.68 16.60
CA ASP A 40 -0.71 11.63 16.57
C ASP A 40 0.07 11.72 15.26
N ILE A 41 -0.61 11.96 14.14
CA ILE A 41 0.00 12.11 12.80
C ILE A 41 1.04 13.22 12.75
N GLU A 42 0.84 14.33 13.48
CA GLU A 42 1.84 15.40 13.58
C GLU A 42 3.19 14.92 14.13
N ARG A 43 3.20 13.83 14.91
CA ARG A 43 4.36 13.28 15.63
C ARG A 43 4.89 11.98 15.03
N ILE A 44 4.10 11.31 14.21
CA ILE A 44 4.49 10.08 13.53
C ILE A 44 5.54 10.42 12.47
N ASP A 45 6.67 9.75 12.51
CA ASP A 45 7.74 9.88 11.51
C ASP A 45 7.84 8.63 10.62
N GLU A 46 7.31 7.49 11.09
CA GLU A 46 7.29 6.23 10.34
C GLU A 46 5.95 6.05 9.62
N ILE A 47 5.98 5.99 8.30
CA ILE A 47 4.75 5.88 7.49
C ILE A 47 3.94 4.62 7.81
N TRP A 48 4.61 3.53 8.19
CA TRP A 48 3.96 2.27 8.52
C TRP A 48 3.06 2.35 9.75
N ASP A 49 3.29 3.30 10.66
CA ASP A 49 2.38 3.56 11.79
C ASP A 49 1.00 4.06 11.32
N ILE A 50 0.92 4.63 10.10
CA ILE A 50 -0.30 5.10 9.46
C ILE A 50 -0.81 4.09 8.44
N LEU A 51 0.09 3.47 7.69
CA LEU A 51 -0.25 2.59 6.57
C LEU A 51 -0.71 1.19 7.02
N ASP A 52 -0.16 0.65 8.10
CA ASP A 52 -0.45 -0.72 8.59
C ASP A 52 -1.95 -1.06 8.63
N PRO A 53 -2.83 -0.27 9.29
CA PRO A 53 -4.26 -0.61 9.35
C PRO A 53 -4.95 -0.58 7.98
N ILE A 54 -4.46 0.23 7.05
CA ILE A 54 -4.98 0.35 5.68
C ILE A 54 -4.52 -0.86 4.88
N TYR A 55 -3.22 -1.12 4.87
CA TYR A 55 -2.55 -2.18 4.13
C TYR A 55 -3.10 -3.57 4.46
N TRP A 56 -3.31 -3.86 5.76
CA TRP A 56 -3.82 -5.15 6.22
C TRP A 56 -5.34 -5.30 6.15
N THR A 57 -6.06 -4.27 5.73
CA THR A 57 -7.53 -4.29 5.65
C THR A 57 -8.03 -4.26 4.21
N ILE A 58 -7.38 -3.49 3.33
CA ILE A 58 -7.80 -3.38 1.93
C ILE A 58 -7.40 -4.64 1.16
N ASP A 59 -8.39 -5.27 0.55
CA ASP A 59 -8.23 -6.50 -0.22
C ASP A 59 -7.80 -6.18 -1.66
N ILE A 60 -6.60 -6.63 -2.02
CA ILE A 60 -6.04 -6.50 -3.38
C ILE A 60 -5.98 -7.85 -4.11
N TYR A 61 -6.46 -8.93 -3.49
CA TYR A 61 -6.25 -10.31 -3.99
C TYR A 61 -7.47 -10.87 -4.74
N ASN A 62 -8.65 -10.27 -4.50
CA ASN A 62 -9.90 -10.71 -5.09
C ASN A 62 -10.32 -9.80 -6.26
N SER A 63 -11.61 -9.48 -6.37
CA SER A 63 -12.13 -8.64 -7.44
C SER A 63 -12.01 -7.14 -7.13
N TYR A 64 -12.11 -6.29 -8.16
CA TYR A 64 -12.19 -4.84 -7.98
C TYR A 64 -13.36 -4.41 -7.09
N GLU A 65 -14.49 -5.14 -7.14
CA GLU A 65 -15.63 -4.89 -6.24
C GLU A 65 -15.27 -5.14 -4.77
N GLU A 66 -14.58 -6.26 -4.47
CA GLU A 66 -14.12 -6.55 -3.10
C GLU A 66 -13.02 -5.57 -2.65
N TYR A 67 -12.14 -5.13 -3.55
CA TYR A 67 -11.20 -4.04 -3.29
C TYR A 67 -11.92 -2.77 -2.82
N LEU A 68 -12.87 -2.28 -3.60
CA LEU A 68 -13.64 -1.07 -3.26
C LEU A 68 -14.47 -1.25 -1.98
N LYS A 69 -15.02 -2.43 -1.76
CA LYS A 69 -15.82 -2.75 -0.57
C LYS A 69 -14.95 -2.78 0.69
N SER A 70 -13.77 -3.38 0.64
CA SER A 70 -12.84 -3.41 1.78
C SER A 70 -12.27 -2.02 2.09
N ALA A 71 -12.08 -1.19 1.06
CA ALA A 71 -11.60 0.19 1.20
C ALA A 71 -12.66 1.19 1.69
N LYS A 72 -13.94 0.79 1.79
CA LYS A 72 -15.06 1.71 2.07
C LYS A 72 -14.96 2.45 3.42
N SER A 73 -14.25 1.89 4.38
CA SER A 73 -14.07 2.50 5.72
C SER A 73 -12.93 3.52 5.76
N PHE A 74 -12.17 3.65 4.69
CA PHE A 74 -11.03 4.56 4.57
C PHE A 74 -11.38 5.78 3.74
N THR A 75 -10.63 6.85 3.93
CA THR A 75 -10.71 8.03 3.07
C THR A 75 -10.13 7.71 1.69
N LEU A 76 -10.43 8.56 0.71
CA LEU A 76 -9.85 8.42 -0.63
C LEU A 76 -8.33 8.57 -0.58
N GLU A 77 -7.84 9.48 0.23
CA GLU A 77 -6.42 9.74 0.44
C GLU A 77 -5.70 8.53 1.05
N GLN A 78 -6.32 7.84 2.01
CA GLN A 78 -5.81 6.58 2.57
C GLN A 78 -5.79 5.45 1.54
N ARG A 79 -6.82 5.36 0.70
CA ARG A 79 -6.89 4.37 -0.38
C ARG A 79 -5.78 4.61 -1.42
N TYR A 80 -5.55 5.87 -1.80
CA TYR A 80 -4.47 6.24 -2.72
C TYR A 80 -3.08 5.98 -2.12
N LEU A 81 -2.89 6.26 -0.83
CA LEU A 81 -1.65 5.91 -0.13
C LEU A 81 -1.37 4.40 -0.20
N ASN A 82 -2.39 3.57 0.03
CA ASN A 82 -2.26 2.12 -0.10
C ASN A 82 -1.91 1.69 -1.53
N ALA A 83 -2.55 2.28 -2.53
CA ALA A 83 -2.32 1.95 -3.92
C ALA A 83 -0.88 2.27 -4.39
N ILE A 84 -0.38 3.47 -4.08
CA ILE A 84 1.01 3.84 -4.44
C ILE A 84 2.03 3.03 -3.65
N SER A 85 1.74 2.64 -2.41
CA SER A 85 2.62 1.78 -1.63
C SER A 85 2.77 0.39 -2.26
N TRP A 86 1.67 -0.22 -2.70
CA TRP A 86 1.71 -1.48 -3.46
C TRP A 86 2.46 -1.32 -4.79
N TYR A 87 2.18 -0.25 -5.54
CA TYR A 87 2.85 0.04 -6.79
C TYR A 87 4.37 0.11 -6.62
N PHE A 88 4.87 0.90 -5.68
CA PHE A 88 6.31 1.03 -5.47
C PHE A 88 6.95 -0.26 -4.96
N MET A 89 6.28 -1.03 -4.10
CA MET A 89 6.78 -2.34 -3.66
C MET A 89 6.94 -3.32 -4.83
N GLU A 90 5.95 -3.37 -5.73
CA GLU A 90 6.00 -4.27 -6.89
C GLU A 90 7.03 -3.82 -7.91
N VAL A 91 7.06 -2.52 -8.24
CA VAL A 91 8.02 -1.99 -9.22
C VAL A 91 9.46 -2.15 -8.72
N ASN A 92 9.71 -1.91 -7.43
CA ASN A 92 11.03 -2.13 -6.85
C ASN A 92 11.46 -3.60 -6.81
N ASN A 93 10.51 -4.52 -6.75
CA ASN A 93 10.81 -5.96 -6.69
C ASN A 93 10.98 -6.61 -8.07
N GLY A 94 10.18 -6.22 -9.05
CA GLY A 94 10.19 -6.83 -10.39
C GLY A 94 9.61 -5.96 -11.50
N GLY A 95 9.67 -4.65 -11.35
CA GLY A 95 9.26 -3.69 -12.36
C GLY A 95 7.74 -3.58 -12.55
N HIS A 96 7.37 -2.75 -13.51
CA HIS A 96 5.97 -2.61 -13.92
C HIS A 96 5.36 -3.93 -14.38
N PHE A 97 6.17 -4.81 -14.96
CA PHE A 97 5.70 -6.14 -15.34
C PHE A 97 5.13 -6.88 -14.13
N GLN A 98 5.85 -6.92 -13.00
CA GLN A 98 5.38 -7.59 -11.79
C GLN A 98 4.11 -6.93 -11.24
N PHE A 99 4.04 -5.60 -11.24
CA PHE A 99 2.83 -4.89 -10.82
C PHE A 99 1.61 -5.25 -11.68
N LEU A 100 1.79 -5.35 -12.98
CA LEU A 100 0.74 -5.71 -13.94
C LEU A 100 0.36 -7.19 -13.87
N ASP A 101 1.35 -8.08 -13.69
CA ASP A 101 1.15 -9.52 -13.61
C ASP A 101 0.45 -9.96 -12.32
N ASN A 102 0.77 -9.29 -11.20
CA ASN A 102 0.21 -9.60 -9.89
C ASN A 102 -1.22 -9.06 -9.68
N SER A 103 -1.86 -9.49 -8.58
CA SER A 103 -3.15 -8.97 -8.14
C SER A 103 -3.12 -7.46 -7.89
N THR A 104 -1.96 -6.93 -7.52
CA THR A 104 -1.70 -5.50 -7.29
C THR A 104 -2.04 -4.60 -8.46
N GLY A 105 -1.97 -5.09 -9.70
CA GLY A 105 -2.42 -4.32 -10.87
C GLY A 105 -3.88 -3.83 -10.81
N ILE A 106 -4.69 -4.38 -9.90
CA ILE A 106 -6.09 -3.92 -9.67
C ILE A 106 -6.18 -2.47 -9.15
N VAL A 107 -5.12 -1.95 -8.53
CA VAL A 107 -5.10 -0.60 -7.95
C VAL A 107 -4.53 0.47 -8.89
N TRP A 108 -4.32 0.17 -10.17
CA TRP A 108 -3.65 1.04 -11.13
C TRP A 108 -4.26 2.46 -11.24
N GLU A 109 -5.59 2.55 -11.23
CA GLU A 109 -6.28 3.85 -11.34
C GLU A 109 -6.06 4.70 -10.08
N ASP A 110 -6.16 4.08 -8.91
CA ASP A 110 -5.88 4.73 -7.64
C ASP A 110 -4.38 5.07 -7.49
N THR A 111 -3.49 4.27 -8.07
CA THR A 111 -2.06 4.57 -8.16
C THR A 111 -1.81 5.85 -8.94
N LEU A 112 -2.36 5.97 -10.15
CA LEU A 112 -2.19 7.17 -10.97
C LEU A 112 -2.72 8.41 -10.27
N ASN A 113 -3.94 8.32 -9.71
CA ASN A 113 -4.54 9.41 -8.96
C ASN A 113 -3.77 9.75 -7.66
N GLY A 114 -3.22 8.72 -7.00
CA GLY A 114 -2.40 8.89 -5.80
C GLY A 114 -1.08 9.61 -6.09
N LEU A 115 -0.38 9.24 -7.16
CA LEU A 115 0.85 9.92 -7.57
C LEU A 115 0.61 11.43 -7.78
N HIS A 116 -0.47 11.81 -8.47
CA HIS A 116 -0.86 13.21 -8.60
C HIS A 116 -1.19 13.87 -7.25
N LEU A 117 -2.00 13.20 -6.42
CA LEU A 117 -2.40 13.74 -5.12
C LEU A 117 -1.21 14.04 -4.20
N PHE A 118 -0.22 13.17 -4.19
CA PHE A 118 0.98 13.32 -3.35
C PHE A 118 2.06 14.22 -3.98
N GLY A 119 1.81 14.77 -5.19
CA GLY A 119 2.70 15.71 -5.87
C GLY A 119 3.88 15.06 -6.57
N MET A 120 3.73 13.80 -6.98
CA MET A 120 4.74 13.01 -7.72
C MET A 120 4.46 13.08 -9.23
N GLU A 121 4.38 14.29 -9.79
CA GLU A 121 3.92 14.51 -11.17
C GLU A 121 4.75 13.77 -12.22
N GLU A 122 6.08 13.77 -12.09
CA GLU A 122 6.96 13.10 -13.05
C GLU A 122 6.76 11.57 -13.02
N LEU A 123 6.49 10.99 -11.85
CA LEU A 123 6.15 9.57 -11.70
C LEU A 123 4.74 9.26 -12.21
N ALA A 124 3.79 10.20 -12.03
CA ALA A 124 2.44 10.07 -12.59
C ALA A 124 2.47 10.09 -14.12
N ASP A 125 3.22 11.02 -14.72
CA ASP A 125 3.42 11.10 -16.18
C ASP A 125 4.09 9.84 -16.71
N ASN A 126 5.11 9.32 -16.01
CA ASN A 126 5.76 8.06 -16.36
C ASN A 126 4.78 6.88 -16.31
N PHE A 127 4.06 6.71 -15.21
CA PHE A 127 3.07 5.63 -15.08
C PHE A 127 1.93 5.77 -16.10
N LYS A 128 1.55 6.99 -16.43
CA LYS A 128 0.58 7.25 -17.50
C LYS A 128 1.03 6.65 -18.84
N THR A 129 2.33 6.67 -19.16
CA THR A 129 2.84 6.03 -20.39
C THR A 129 2.58 4.53 -20.40
N VAL A 130 2.71 3.85 -19.24
CA VAL A 130 2.38 2.43 -19.08
C VAL A 130 0.88 2.18 -19.26
N VAL A 131 0.03 3.03 -18.66
CA VAL A 131 -1.44 2.96 -18.84
C VAL A 131 -1.83 3.13 -20.30
N ASP A 132 -1.15 4.00 -21.03
CA ASP A 132 -1.41 4.27 -22.46
C ASP A 132 -1.09 3.09 -23.36
N LEU A 133 -0.18 2.17 -22.97
CA LEU A 133 0.05 0.92 -23.68
C LEU A 133 -1.20 0.04 -23.74
N PHE A 134 -2.07 0.16 -22.74
CA PHE A 134 -3.38 -0.52 -22.69
C PHE A 134 -4.53 0.30 -23.31
N GLY A 135 -4.22 1.33 -24.09
CA GLY A 135 -5.23 2.20 -24.70
C GLY A 135 -5.89 3.19 -23.73
N GLY A 136 -5.24 3.48 -22.61
CA GLY A 136 -5.69 4.43 -21.60
C GLY A 136 -6.46 3.81 -20.43
N GLY A 137 -6.45 2.48 -20.28
CA GLY A 137 -7.04 1.79 -19.15
C GLY A 137 -6.58 0.35 -19.02
N ILE A 138 -6.01 -0.02 -17.89
CA ILE A 138 -5.53 -1.37 -17.57
C ILE A 138 -6.72 -2.22 -17.08
N PRO A 139 -6.94 -3.45 -17.58
CA PRO A 139 -8.01 -4.31 -17.09
C PRO A 139 -7.91 -4.58 -15.58
N PHE A 140 -9.03 -4.44 -14.85
CA PHE A 140 -9.06 -4.78 -13.43
C PHE A 140 -9.05 -6.28 -13.16
N VAL A 141 -9.60 -7.07 -14.09
CA VAL A 141 -9.55 -8.55 -14.02
C VAL A 141 -8.16 -9.01 -14.41
N ARG A 142 -7.53 -9.82 -13.55
CA ARG A 142 -6.14 -10.25 -13.73
C ARG A 142 -5.93 -11.04 -15.00
N GLU A 143 -6.81 -11.97 -15.30
CA GLU A 143 -6.77 -12.79 -16.51
C GLU A 143 -6.90 -11.94 -17.79
N GLU A 144 -7.80 -10.96 -17.78
CA GLU A 144 -7.94 -10.02 -18.93
C GLU A 144 -6.69 -9.15 -19.09
N ARG A 145 -6.01 -8.85 -18.00
CA ARG A 145 -4.75 -8.10 -18.03
C ARG A 145 -3.63 -8.94 -18.62
N TRP A 146 -3.55 -10.22 -18.26
CA TRP A 146 -2.61 -11.15 -18.88
C TRP A 146 -2.87 -11.31 -20.39
N ASP A 147 -4.13 -11.53 -20.78
CA ASP A 147 -4.52 -11.63 -22.19
C ASP A 147 -4.13 -10.36 -22.97
N ALA A 148 -4.30 -9.19 -22.34
CA ALA A 148 -3.91 -7.91 -22.95
C ALA A 148 -2.38 -7.79 -23.10
N MET A 149 -1.61 -8.19 -22.08
CA MET A 149 -0.14 -8.20 -22.14
C MET A 149 0.39 -9.15 -23.18
N ASP A 150 -0.18 -10.34 -23.32
CA ASP A 150 0.19 -11.35 -24.33
C ASP A 150 -0.04 -10.87 -25.78
N LEU A 151 -0.95 -9.92 -25.98
CA LEU A 151 -1.23 -9.31 -27.29
C LEU A 151 -0.30 -8.13 -27.63
N MET A 152 0.51 -7.68 -26.66
CA MET A 152 1.44 -6.58 -26.89
C MET A 152 2.64 -7.04 -27.72
N GLY A 153 3.20 -6.11 -28.50
CA GLY A 153 4.32 -6.41 -29.39
C GLY A 153 5.64 -6.66 -28.66
N GLU A 154 6.66 -7.04 -29.43
CA GLU A 154 8.00 -7.37 -28.93
C GLU A 154 8.67 -6.23 -28.13
N ASP A 155 8.26 -4.98 -28.36
CA ASP A 155 8.81 -3.79 -27.68
C ASP A 155 8.19 -3.56 -26.30
N PHE A 156 7.21 -4.35 -25.87
CA PHE A 156 6.47 -4.11 -24.62
C PHE A 156 7.36 -4.15 -23.38
N GLU A 157 8.17 -5.20 -23.25
CA GLU A 157 9.11 -5.34 -22.12
C GLU A 157 10.13 -4.18 -22.11
N GLU A 158 10.66 -3.78 -23.27
CA GLU A 158 11.61 -2.65 -23.37
C GLU A 158 10.96 -1.31 -22.93
N LEU A 159 9.66 -1.13 -23.23
CA LEU A 159 8.93 0.06 -22.79
C LEU A 159 8.69 0.06 -21.28
N LEU A 160 8.39 -1.11 -20.69
CA LEU A 160 8.29 -1.25 -19.23
C LEU A 160 9.63 -1.00 -18.54
N ASP A 161 10.73 -1.58 -19.05
CA ASP A 161 12.09 -1.36 -18.52
C ASP A 161 12.47 0.12 -18.52
N LYS A 162 12.07 0.88 -19.54
CA LYS A 162 12.28 2.34 -19.57
C LYS A 162 11.49 3.04 -18.48
N ALA A 163 10.24 2.63 -18.26
CA ALA A 163 9.40 3.19 -17.21
C ALA A 163 9.93 2.82 -15.81
N ASP A 164 10.46 1.60 -15.63
CA ASP A 164 11.08 1.15 -14.39
C ASP A 164 12.28 2.02 -14.01
N ASN A 165 13.17 2.30 -14.97
CA ASN A 165 14.34 3.12 -14.74
C ASN A 165 13.98 4.53 -14.27
N VAL A 166 12.88 5.12 -14.77
CA VAL A 166 12.40 6.42 -14.29
C VAL A 166 11.98 6.34 -12.81
N VAL A 167 11.31 5.26 -12.40
CA VAL A 167 10.94 5.08 -10.99
C VAL A 167 12.18 4.93 -10.12
N TYR A 168 13.16 4.13 -10.54
CA TYR A 168 14.40 3.91 -9.79
C TYR A 168 15.26 5.18 -9.66
N ASP A 169 15.20 6.08 -10.67
CA ASP A 169 15.93 7.33 -10.65
C ASP A 169 15.24 8.43 -9.81
N LEU A 170 13.92 8.40 -9.66
CA LEU A 170 13.13 9.48 -9.07
C LEU A 170 12.58 9.19 -7.68
N TYR A 171 12.56 7.92 -7.24
CA TYR A 171 11.93 7.54 -5.98
C TYR A 171 12.86 6.73 -5.08
N ASP A 172 13.28 7.35 -3.97
CA ASP A 172 14.25 6.78 -3.01
C ASP A 172 13.61 5.88 -1.94
N TYR A 173 12.30 5.60 -1.99
CA TYR A 173 11.56 4.81 -0.97
C TYR A 173 11.63 5.38 0.45
N ASP A 174 11.86 6.68 0.59
CA ASP A 174 11.95 7.39 1.85
C ASP A 174 10.62 8.00 2.32
N TYR A 175 9.57 7.83 1.51
CA TYR A 175 8.21 8.34 1.73
C TYR A 175 8.13 9.86 1.96
N THR A 176 9.07 10.63 1.45
CA THR A 176 9.13 12.08 1.66
C THR A 176 7.89 12.79 1.11
N PHE A 177 7.41 12.41 -0.07
CA PHE A 177 6.24 13.01 -0.70
C PHE A 177 4.97 12.70 0.08
N GLU A 178 4.78 11.42 0.44
CA GLU A 178 3.63 10.95 1.17
C GLU A 178 3.56 11.59 2.55
N MET A 179 4.65 11.57 3.33
CA MET A 179 4.69 12.14 4.67
C MET A 179 4.49 13.65 4.65
N LYS A 180 4.99 14.36 3.64
CA LYS A 180 4.73 15.79 3.45
C LYS A 180 3.24 16.08 3.27
N TYR A 181 2.56 15.31 2.44
CA TYR A 181 1.12 15.44 2.21
C TYR A 181 0.33 15.06 3.47
N ILE A 182 0.64 13.91 4.09
CA ILE A 182 -0.01 13.40 5.29
C ILE A 182 0.07 14.41 6.43
N LYS A 183 1.24 14.98 6.68
CA LYS A 183 1.43 15.98 7.75
C LYS A 183 0.72 17.31 7.46
N SER A 184 0.44 17.62 6.19
CA SER A 184 -0.33 18.82 5.82
C SER A 184 -1.86 18.61 5.83
N HIS A 185 -2.32 17.34 5.85
CA HIS A 185 -3.73 16.95 5.86
C HIS A 185 -4.01 15.84 6.89
N PRO A 186 -3.62 16.01 8.16
CA PRO A 186 -3.64 14.92 9.13
C PRO A 186 -5.06 14.37 9.38
N GLU A 187 -6.12 15.19 9.21
CA GLU A 187 -7.51 14.78 9.37
C GLU A 187 -7.97 13.73 8.33
N LYS A 188 -7.23 13.60 7.22
CA LYS A 188 -7.51 12.64 6.15
C LYS A 188 -6.97 11.24 6.45
N PHE A 189 -6.06 11.12 7.41
CA PHE A 189 -5.35 9.90 7.71
C PHE A 189 -5.64 9.34 9.11
N VAL A 190 -6.66 9.87 9.77
CA VAL A 190 -7.12 9.34 11.06
C VAL A 190 -7.71 7.94 10.90
N PHE A 191 -7.52 7.11 11.93
CA PHE A 191 -8.09 5.76 11.96
C PHE A 191 -8.48 5.39 13.40
N GLU A 192 -9.58 4.66 13.55
CA GLU A 192 -9.92 4.03 14.82
C GLU A 192 -10.60 2.69 14.52
N GLY A 193 -9.98 1.58 14.92
CA GLY A 193 -10.55 0.26 14.64
C GLY A 193 -9.61 -0.90 14.89
N TYR A 194 -10.05 -2.07 14.43
CA TYR A 194 -9.32 -3.32 14.50
C TYR A 194 -8.87 -3.74 13.10
N TYR A 195 -7.65 -4.22 12.99
CA TYR A 195 -7.15 -4.85 11.77
C TYR A 195 -6.38 -6.14 12.09
N ASN A 196 -6.20 -7.01 11.11
CA ASN A 196 -5.44 -8.25 11.27
C ASN A 196 -4.03 -8.03 10.69
N LYS A 197 -3.05 -7.82 11.55
CA LYS A 197 -1.65 -7.88 11.11
C LYS A 197 -1.25 -9.35 11.09
N ILE A 198 -0.97 -9.87 9.90
CA ILE A 198 -0.39 -11.23 9.75
C ILE A 198 1.11 -11.07 9.99
N VAL A 199 1.60 -11.63 11.09
CA VAL A 199 3.01 -11.65 11.48
C VAL A 199 3.65 -12.93 10.95
#